data_8b52712afe42697008e71e182adae4b7
#
_entry.id   8b52712afe42697008e71e182adae4b7
#
_cell.length_a   1.000
_cell.length_b   1.000
_cell.length_c   1.000
_cell.angle_alpha   90.00
_cell.angle_beta   90.00
_cell.angle_gamma   90.00
#
_symmetry.space_group_name_H-M   'P 1'
#
loop_
_entity.id
_entity.type
_entity.pdbx_description
1 polymer ?
#
loop_
_entity_poly.entity_id
_entity_poly.type
_entity_poly.pdbx_seq_one_letter_code
_entity_poly.pdbx_strand_id
1 'polypeptide(L)'
;MLIQAALNGGRTRTEHPTIPITPAELAASAKESAAAGAEAIHFHVRAPDGRESLDSEDVARALNAVRAAVPGTPVGISTGAWILRDAQLRHETVSRWKVLPDFASVNFKEEGALPLAELLLCRGIGVEVGLSDVEGTQVFVASGVQLSHQQVVAELMLSEAEVFLPTGIGSRCLRVLLEPFEPSTEAALKTLDQIEGMLDAAGVDLPRMLHGLNHTAWTLLDEAATRGYDTRVGFEDILTLPDGKLAPSNTALVSEAVRRTSRPRAL
;
A
#
# COMPACT_ATOMS: atom_id res chain seq x y z
N MET A 1 -7.51 11.77 -8.82
CA MET A 1 -7.67 10.40 -8.31
C MET A 1 -6.55 9.55 -8.88
N LEU A 2 -5.65 9.09 -8.05
CA LEU A 2 -4.52 8.25 -8.41
C LEU A 2 -4.96 6.78 -8.49
N ILE A 3 -4.43 6.02 -9.45
CA ILE A 3 -4.60 4.56 -9.53
C ILE A 3 -3.25 3.90 -9.25
N GLN A 4 -3.18 3.08 -8.19
CA GLN A 4 -2.02 2.27 -7.87
C GLN A 4 -2.19 0.87 -8.45
N ALA A 5 -1.16 0.34 -9.14
CA ALA A 5 -1.15 -1.05 -9.58
C ALA A 5 -0.53 -1.95 -8.50
N ALA A 6 -1.29 -2.92 -7.97
CA ALA A 6 -0.85 -3.91 -6.99
C ALA A 6 -0.55 -5.25 -7.69
N LEU A 7 0.74 -5.47 -8.01
CA LEU A 7 1.12 -6.40 -9.07
C LEU A 7 0.91 -7.88 -8.74
N ASN A 8 1.15 -8.33 -7.50
CA ASN A 8 1.18 -9.75 -7.20
C ASN A 8 0.65 -10.16 -5.81
N GLY A 9 0.81 -9.31 -4.78
CA GLY A 9 0.44 -9.67 -3.41
C GLY A 9 1.08 -10.97 -2.93
N GLY A 10 0.40 -11.67 -2.03
CA GLY A 10 0.76 -13.01 -1.57
C GLY A 10 0.43 -14.13 -2.56
N ARG A 11 -0.15 -13.82 -3.72
CA ARG A 11 -0.64 -14.82 -4.69
C ARG A 11 0.48 -15.54 -5.43
N THR A 12 0.14 -16.70 -5.97
CA THR A 12 1.05 -17.61 -6.64
C THR A 12 0.59 -17.96 -8.06
N ARG A 13 1.47 -18.54 -8.86
CA ARG A 13 1.13 -19.00 -10.22
C ARG A 13 0.12 -20.15 -10.27
N THR A 14 -0.16 -20.78 -9.14
CA THR A 14 -1.26 -21.77 -9.06
C THR A 14 -2.63 -21.09 -9.09
N GLU A 15 -2.71 -19.83 -8.70
CA GLU A 15 -3.95 -19.05 -8.75
C GLU A 15 -4.12 -18.36 -10.11
N HIS A 16 -3.02 -17.85 -10.67
CA HIS A 16 -3.02 -17.25 -12.01
C HIS A 16 -1.62 -17.37 -12.67
N PRO A 17 -1.49 -17.88 -13.89
CA PRO A 17 -0.20 -18.21 -14.51
C PRO A 17 0.70 -17.01 -14.78
N THR A 18 0.15 -15.82 -14.94
CA THR A 18 0.88 -14.59 -15.26
C THR A 18 1.19 -13.71 -14.05
N ILE A 19 0.96 -14.19 -12.82
CA ILE A 19 1.38 -13.46 -11.61
C ILE A 19 2.90 -13.26 -11.64
N PRO A 20 3.39 -11.99 -11.58
CA PRO A 20 4.81 -11.70 -11.65
C PRO A 20 5.49 -12.09 -10.33
N ILE A 21 6.54 -12.92 -10.42
CA ILE A 21 7.30 -13.42 -9.26
C ILE A 21 8.74 -12.91 -9.29
N THR A 22 9.40 -12.98 -10.46
CA THR A 22 10.79 -12.55 -10.59
C THR A 22 10.92 -11.04 -10.76
N PRO A 23 12.09 -10.44 -10.43
CA PRO A 23 12.32 -9.02 -10.67
C PRO A 23 12.06 -8.58 -12.12
N ALA A 24 12.40 -9.41 -13.10
CA ALA A 24 12.15 -9.12 -14.52
C ALA A 24 10.66 -9.12 -14.87
N GLU A 25 9.88 -10.04 -14.32
CA GLU A 25 8.42 -10.09 -14.50
C GLU A 25 7.72 -8.92 -13.80
N LEU A 26 8.16 -8.57 -12.58
CA LEU A 26 7.67 -7.39 -11.86
C LEU A 26 7.94 -6.12 -12.67
N ALA A 27 9.14 -5.97 -13.21
CA ALA A 27 9.50 -4.84 -14.06
C ALA A 27 8.65 -4.75 -15.34
N ALA A 28 8.42 -5.87 -16.02
CA ALA A 28 7.57 -5.92 -17.21
C ALA A 28 6.11 -5.55 -16.86
N SER A 29 5.56 -6.15 -15.81
CA SER A 29 4.19 -5.87 -15.36
C SER A 29 4.01 -4.42 -14.89
N ALA A 30 5.00 -3.86 -14.18
CA ALA A 30 5.00 -2.47 -13.76
C ALA A 30 4.97 -1.52 -14.96
N LYS A 31 5.85 -1.76 -15.96
CA LYS A 31 5.92 -0.96 -17.18
C LYS A 31 4.59 -0.94 -17.94
N GLU A 32 4.00 -2.12 -18.13
CA GLU A 32 2.73 -2.25 -18.84
C GLU A 32 1.58 -1.60 -18.04
N SER A 33 1.56 -1.75 -16.70
CA SER A 33 0.56 -1.13 -15.83
C SER A 33 0.68 0.40 -15.82
N ALA A 34 1.89 0.95 -15.78
CA ALA A 34 2.12 2.40 -15.89
C ALA A 34 1.66 2.92 -17.27
N ALA A 35 1.96 2.20 -18.36
CA ALA A 35 1.47 2.56 -19.70
C ALA A 35 -0.06 2.50 -19.82
N ALA A 36 -0.73 1.68 -19.01
CA ALA A 36 -2.19 1.59 -18.93
C ALA A 36 -2.84 2.67 -18.04
N GLY A 37 -2.03 3.49 -17.35
CA GLY A 37 -2.50 4.60 -16.54
C GLY A 37 -2.33 4.44 -15.03
N ALA A 38 -1.56 3.45 -14.55
CA ALA A 38 -1.16 3.40 -13.15
C ALA A 38 -0.14 4.50 -12.84
N GLU A 39 -0.37 5.24 -11.77
CA GLU A 39 0.47 6.37 -11.34
C GLU A 39 1.39 6.00 -10.15
N ALA A 40 1.18 4.85 -9.55
CA ALA A 40 2.05 4.25 -8.53
C ALA A 40 2.06 2.73 -8.68
N ILE A 41 3.15 2.09 -8.25
CA ILE A 41 3.32 0.64 -8.32
C ILE A 41 3.52 0.10 -6.91
N HIS A 42 2.76 -0.94 -6.55
CA HIS A 42 2.93 -1.72 -5.33
C HIS A 42 3.17 -3.19 -5.68
N PHE A 43 4.08 -3.84 -4.98
CA PHE A 43 4.31 -5.28 -5.13
C PHE A 43 4.90 -5.92 -3.88
N HIS A 44 4.77 -7.24 -3.80
CA HIS A 44 5.43 -8.08 -2.80
C HIS A 44 6.73 -8.63 -3.37
N VAL A 45 7.82 -8.39 -2.65
CA VAL A 45 9.15 -8.89 -3.02
C VAL A 45 9.21 -10.41 -2.86
N ARG A 46 9.93 -11.09 -3.76
CA ARG A 46 10.12 -12.54 -3.72
C ARG A 46 11.60 -12.90 -3.64
N ALA A 47 11.88 -13.90 -2.82
CA ALA A 47 13.16 -14.60 -2.83
C ALA A 47 13.31 -15.44 -4.11
N PRO A 48 14.51 -15.95 -4.45
CA PRO A 48 14.74 -16.80 -5.62
C PRO A 48 13.89 -18.09 -5.66
N ASP A 49 13.43 -18.57 -4.51
CA ASP A 49 12.54 -19.74 -4.40
C ASP A 49 11.04 -19.39 -4.57
N GLY A 50 10.72 -18.11 -4.82
CA GLY A 50 9.35 -17.62 -5.05
C GLY A 50 8.57 -17.26 -3.78
N ARG A 51 9.11 -17.50 -2.58
CA ARG A 51 8.48 -17.06 -1.31
C ARG A 51 8.62 -15.56 -1.13
N GLU A 52 7.69 -14.95 -0.43
CA GLU A 52 7.79 -13.54 -0.04
C GLU A 52 9.02 -13.31 0.82
N SER A 53 9.66 -12.16 0.64
CA SER A 53 10.92 -11.82 1.31
C SER A 53 11.00 -10.35 1.67
N LEU A 54 11.58 -10.07 2.85
CA LEU A 54 12.01 -8.73 3.28
C LEU A 54 13.54 -8.60 3.30
N ASP A 55 14.27 -9.61 2.79
CA ASP A 55 15.73 -9.57 2.73
C ASP A 55 16.23 -8.40 1.89
N SER A 56 17.27 -7.72 2.37
CA SER A 56 17.81 -6.50 1.76
C SER A 56 18.29 -6.69 0.32
N GLU A 57 18.80 -7.88 -0.02
CA GLU A 57 19.26 -8.17 -1.39
C GLU A 57 18.10 -8.45 -2.33
N ASP A 58 17.07 -9.16 -1.85
CA ASP A 58 15.86 -9.42 -2.62
C ASP A 58 15.12 -8.12 -2.91
N VAL A 59 14.95 -7.26 -1.88
CA VAL A 59 14.37 -5.93 -2.00
C VAL A 59 15.15 -5.08 -3.00
N ALA A 60 16.48 -5.05 -2.90
CA ALA A 60 17.32 -4.28 -3.81
C ALA A 60 17.19 -4.76 -5.27
N ARG A 61 17.18 -6.09 -5.50
CA ARG A 61 17.03 -6.65 -6.85
C ARG A 61 15.68 -6.28 -7.47
N ALA A 62 14.60 -6.41 -6.71
CA ALA A 62 13.26 -6.11 -7.19
C ALA A 62 13.06 -4.60 -7.45
N LEU A 63 13.43 -3.74 -6.50
CA LEU A 63 13.30 -2.29 -6.64
C LEU A 63 14.12 -1.75 -7.82
N ASN A 64 15.38 -2.18 -7.97
CA ASN A 64 16.22 -1.74 -9.07
C ASN A 64 15.63 -2.13 -10.44
N ALA A 65 15.10 -3.36 -10.58
CA ALA A 65 14.50 -3.81 -11.82
C ALA A 65 13.22 -3.01 -12.16
N VAL A 66 12.33 -2.83 -11.17
CA VAL A 66 11.07 -2.10 -11.38
C VAL A 66 11.33 -0.63 -11.67
N ARG A 67 12.19 0.06 -10.89
CA ARG A 67 12.52 1.47 -11.13
C ARG A 67 13.15 1.74 -12.49
N ALA A 68 13.99 0.83 -12.97
CA ALA A 68 14.56 0.93 -14.30
C ALA A 68 13.49 0.86 -15.42
N ALA A 69 12.40 0.13 -15.17
CA ALA A 69 11.29 -0.03 -16.12
C ALA A 69 10.27 1.12 -16.08
N VAL A 70 10.11 1.77 -14.93
CA VAL A 70 9.14 2.86 -14.70
C VAL A 70 9.80 4.09 -14.07
N PRO A 71 10.75 4.75 -14.75
CA PRO A 71 11.45 5.90 -14.18
C PRO A 71 10.48 7.03 -13.84
N GLY A 72 10.60 7.55 -12.61
CA GLY A 72 9.75 8.64 -12.11
C GLY A 72 8.38 8.20 -11.55
N THR A 73 7.99 6.94 -11.69
CA THR A 73 6.78 6.40 -11.05
C THR A 73 7.12 5.94 -9.61
N PRO A 74 6.39 6.37 -8.59
CA PRO A 74 6.59 5.91 -7.22
C PRO A 74 6.42 4.40 -7.09
N VAL A 75 7.36 3.76 -6.38
CA VAL A 75 7.39 2.29 -6.21
C VAL A 75 7.38 1.94 -4.73
N GLY A 76 6.38 1.18 -4.31
CA GLY A 76 6.21 0.69 -2.95
C GLY A 76 6.20 -0.82 -2.83
N ILE A 77 6.44 -1.30 -1.60
CA ILE A 77 6.44 -2.72 -1.27
C ILE A 77 5.67 -3.01 0.02
N SER A 78 5.23 -4.26 0.15
CA SER A 78 4.59 -4.75 1.38
C SER A 78 5.63 -5.04 2.47
N THR A 79 5.23 -4.81 3.74
CA THR A 79 5.96 -5.23 4.95
C THR A 79 5.10 -6.11 5.86
N GLY A 80 4.10 -6.78 5.32
CA GLY A 80 3.12 -7.58 6.06
C GLY A 80 3.72 -8.62 7.00
N ALA A 81 3.11 -8.78 8.17
CA ALA A 81 3.61 -9.68 9.21
C ALA A 81 3.60 -11.16 8.79
N TRP A 82 2.78 -11.55 7.83
CA TRP A 82 2.80 -12.92 7.29
C TRP A 82 4.10 -13.26 6.57
N ILE A 83 4.85 -12.25 6.06
CA ILE A 83 6.17 -12.44 5.41
C ILE A 83 7.23 -12.81 6.45
N LEU A 84 7.22 -12.10 7.58
CA LEU A 84 8.11 -12.32 8.71
C LEU A 84 7.37 -12.04 10.02
N ARG A 85 6.89 -13.13 10.67
CA ARG A 85 5.94 -13.03 11.79
C ARG A 85 6.53 -12.39 13.04
N ASP A 86 7.79 -12.64 13.33
CA ASP A 86 8.46 -12.02 14.47
C ASP A 86 8.63 -10.52 14.22
N ALA A 87 7.96 -9.70 15.02
CA ALA A 87 7.92 -8.26 14.86
C ALA A 87 9.30 -7.60 15.03
N GLN A 88 10.11 -8.08 15.98
CA GLN A 88 11.46 -7.56 16.20
C GLN A 88 12.37 -7.93 15.03
N LEU A 89 12.35 -9.18 14.60
CA LEU A 89 13.15 -9.63 13.45
C LEU A 89 12.73 -8.92 12.16
N ARG A 90 11.41 -8.67 11.96
CA ARG A 90 10.90 -7.87 10.84
C ARG A 90 11.46 -6.46 10.88
N HIS A 91 11.40 -5.78 12.01
CA HIS A 91 11.97 -4.46 12.21
C HIS A 91 13.48 -4.44 11.92
N GLU A 92 14.25 -5.38 12.49
CA GLU A 92 15.69 -5.51 12.24
C GLU A 92 16.00 -5.78 10.77
N THR A 93 15.23 -6.63 10.09
CA THR A 93 15.41 -6.94 8.67
C THR A 93 15.18 -5.71 7.80
N VAL A 94 14.08 -4.98 8.03
CA VAL A 94 13.75 -3.74 7.33
C VAL A 94 14.80 -2.65 7.61
N SER A 95 15.35 -2.58 8.82
CA SER A 95 16.39 -1.60 9.16
C SER A 95 17.67 -1.76 8.34
N ARG A 96 17.92 -2.94 7.78
CA ARG A 96 19.12 -3.28 6.97
C ARG A 96 18.95 -3.04 5.48
N TRP A 97 17.78 -2.60 5.00
CA TRP A 97 17.59 -2.30 3.58
C TRP A 97 18.59 -1.26 3.09
N LYS A 98 19.25 -1.55 1.98
CA LYS A 98 20.24 -0.66 1.35
C LYS A 98 19.61 0.16 0.21
N VAL A 99 18.71 -0.45 -0.55
CA VAL A 99 17.88 0.23 -1.56
C VAL A 99 16.51 0.41 -0.94
N LEU A 100 16.03 1.65 -0.88
CA LEU A 100 14.80 2.00 -0.20
C LEU A 100 13.66 2.17 -1.21
N PRO A 101 12.44 1.65 -0.94
CA PRO A 101 11.27 1.99 -1.73
C PRO A 101 10.86 3.45 -1.51
N ASP A 102 10.02 3.98 -2.38
CA ASP A 102 9.46 5.33 -2.19
C ASP A 102 8.41 5.32 -1.08
N PHE A 103 7.72 4.20 -0.92
CA PHE A 103 6.77 3.95 0.16
C PHE A 103 6.71 2.46 0.53
N ALA A 104 6.14 2.17 1.71
CA ALA A 104 5.84 0.81 2.13
C ALA A 104 4.50 0.77 2.88
N SER A 105 3.74 -0.31 2.70
CA SER A 105 2.51 -0.52 3.45
C SER A 105 2.79 -1.14 4.81
N VAL A 106 2.09 -0.65 5.84
CA VAL A 106 2.13 -1.16 7.21
C VAL A 106 0.69 -1.34 7.70
N ASN A 107 0.31 -2.56 8.03
CA ASN A 107 -1.02 -2.87 8.56
C ASN A 107 -1.06 -2.62 10.07
N PHE A 108 -1.81 -1.64 10.52
CA PHE A 108 -1.82 -1.21 11.93
C PHE A 108 -2.49 -2.20 12.90
N LYS A 109 -3.14 -3.23 12.39
CA LYS A 109 -3.60 -4.38 13.17
C LYS A 109 -2.47 -5.34 13.57
N GLU A 110 -1.33 -5.28 12.90
CA GLU A 110 -0.23 -6.22 13.10
C GLU A 110 0.65 -5.82 14.28
N GLU A 111 1.16 -6.85 15.00
CA GLU A 111 2.16 -6.64 16.04
C GLU A 111 3.40 -5.94 15.47
N GLY A 112 3.90 -4.93 16.20
CA GLY A 112 5.07 -4.15 15.80
C GLY A 112 4.82 -3.13 14.67
N ALA A 113 3.57 -2.86 14.30
CA ALA A 113 3.25 -1.91 13.24
C ALA A 113 3.79 -0.50 13.52
N LEU A 114 3.58 0.03 14.74
CA LEU A 114 4.02 1.38 15.09
C LEU A 114 5.56 1.54 15.04
N PRO A 115 6.38 0.71 15.71
CA PRO A 115 7.83 0.79 15.58
C PRO A 115 8.33 0.64 14.14
N LEU A 116 7.67 -0.20 13.34
CA LEU A 116 8.02 -0.36 11.93
C LEU A 116 7.69 0.89 11.10
N ALA A 117 6.52 1.51 11.32
CA ALA A 117 6.16 2.75 10.64
C ALA A 117 7.12 3.89 11.02
N GLU A 118 7.48 4.04 12.29
CA GLU A 118 8.47 5.01 12.77
C GLU A 118 9.84 4.79 12.10
N LEU A 119 10.32 3.53 12.03
CA LEU A 119 11.56 3.20 11.33
C LEU A 119 11.53 3.62 9.86
N LEU A 120 10.44 3.31 9.14
CA LEU A 120 10.28 3.67 7.72
C LEU A 120 10.31 5.18 7.53
N LEU A 121 9.54 5.92 8.33
CA LEU A 121 9.48 7.38 8.30
C LEU A 121 10.84 8.01 8.61
N CYS A 122 11.57 7.53 9.63
CA CYS A 122 12.92 7.99 9.96
C CYS A 122 13.92 7.74 8.83
N ARG A 123 13.66 6.75 7.97
CA ARG A 123 14.50 6.45 6.79
C ARG A 123 14.05 7.17 5.52
N GLY A 124 13.07 8.06 5.60
CA GLY A 124 12.55 8.80 4.44
C GLY A 124 11.67 7.96 3.51
N ILE A 125 11.13 6.82 4.00
CA ILE A 125 10.19 5.98 3.27
C ILE A 125 8.78 6.41 3.63
N GLY A 126 7.95 6.73 2.65
CA GLY A 126 6.53 7.02 2.87
C GLY A 126 5.80 5.81 3.45
N VAL A 127 4.89 6.02 4.40
CA VAL A 127 4.10 4.93 4.98
C VAL A 127 2.68 4.97 4.43
N GLU A 128 2.25 3.88 3.80
CA GLU A 128 0.84 3.60 3.54
C GLU A 128 0.26 2.87 4.75
N VAL A 129 -0.67 3.53 5.44
CA VAL A 129 -1.29 3.05 6.66
C VAL A 129 -2.43 2.10 6.32
N GLY A 130 -2.20 0.79 6.38
CA GLY A 130 -3.22 -0.24 6.12
C GLY A 130 -4.22 -0.33 7.28
N LEU A 131 -5.48 -0.04 6.99
CA LEU A 131 -6.61 -0.11 7.93
C LEU A 131 -7.70 -0.99 7.36
N SER A 132 -7.84 -2.19 7.92
CA SER A 132 -8.83 -3.18 7.49
C SER A 132 -10.05 -3.26 8.41
N ASP A 133 -9.95 -2.73 9.63
CA ASP A 133 -10.99 -2.81 10.65
C ASP A 133 -10.87 -1.71 11.71
N VAL A 134 -11.83 -1.71 12.62
CA VAL A 134 -11.91 -0.74 13.73
C VAL A 134 -10.73 -0.87 14.69
N GLU A 135 -10.23 -2.08 14.96
CA GLU A 135 -9.13 -2.33 15.90
C GLU A 135 -7.83 -1.72 15.41
N GLY A 136 -7.43 -1.99 14.16
CA GLY A 136 -6.25 -1.38 13.54
C GLY A 136 -6.36 0.14 13.47
N THR A 137 -7.57 0.66 13.21
CA THR A 137 -7.83 2.10 13.20
C THR A 137 -7.65 2.73 14.59
N GLN A 138 -8.10 2.06 15.66
CA GLN A 138 -7.88 2.53 17.03
C GLN A 138 -6.39 2.61 17.36
N VAL A 139 -5.62 1.57 17.00
CA VAL A 139 -4.17 1.56 17.19
C VAL A 139 -3.50 2.71 16.44
N PHE A 140 -3.87 2.93 15.19
CA PHE A 140 -3.32 4.02 14.38
C PHE A 140 -3.63 5.40 14.97
N VAL A 141 -4.89 5.67 15.28
CA VAL A 141 -5.32 6.96 15.86
C VAL A 141 -4.64 7.21 17.21
N ALA A 142 -4.58 6.20 18.09
CA ALA A 142 -3.94 6.31 19.40
C ALA A 142 -2.42 6.50 19.32
N SER A 143 -1.77 6.08 18.24
CA SER A 143 -0.32 6.18 18.08
C SER A 143 0.18 7.61 17.89
N GLY A 144 -0.67 8.53 17.40
CA GLY A 144 -0.27 9.89 17.05
C GLY A 144 0.72 10.02 15.90
N VAL A 145 1.07 8.91 15.21
CA VAL A 145 2.07 8.89 14.15
C VAL A 145 1.70 9.76 12.93
N GLN A 146 0.43 10.11 12.80
CA GLN A 146 -0.09 11.04 11.82
C GLN A 146 0.20 12.52 12.16
N LEU A 147 0.71 12.84 13.38
CA LEU A 147 0.99 14.22 13.80
C LEU A 147 1.98 14.87 12.83
N SER A 148 1.75 16.16 12.59
CA SER A 148 2.61 16.93 11.69
C SER A 148 4.03 17.05 12.25
N HIS A 149 5.01 17.18 11.36
CA HIS A 149 6.40 17.46 11.71
C HIS A 149 6.54 18.61 12.72
N GLN A 150 5.71 19.66 12.62
CA GLN A 150 5.71 20.79 13.54
C GLN A 150 5.32 20.42 14.98
N GLN A 151 4.39 19.47 15.15
CA GLN A 151 3.98 18.99 16.47
C GLN A 151 5.05 18.09 17.09
N VAL A 152 5.68 17.22 16.30
CA VAL A 152 6.79 16.36 16.75
C VAL A 152 8.01 17.21 17.12
N VAL A 153 8.36 18.24 16.35
CA VAL A 153 9.46 19.17 16.67
C VAL A 153 9.14 19.96 17.93
N ALA A 154 7.90 20.39 18.16
CA ALA A 154 7.51 21.09 19.37
C ALA A 154 7.65 20.20 20.62
N GLU A 155 7.28 18.93 20.55
CA GLU A 155 7.45 17.96 21.64
C GLU A 155 8.93 17.62 21.90
N LEU A 156 9.74 17.47 20.85
CA LEU A 156 11.17 17.18 20.93
C LEU A 156 12.01 18.37 21.42
N MET A 157 11.61 19.61 21.09
CA MET A 157 12.28 20.81 21.61
C MET A 157 12.04 21.03 23.12
N LEU A 158 11.06 20.33 23.70
CA LEU A 158 10.85 20.28 25.14
C LEU A 158 11.72 19.22 25.84
N SER A 159 12.35 18.31 25.09
CA SER A 159 13.32 17.35 25.56
C SER A 159 14.71 17.75 25.05
N GLU A 160 15.68 17.98 25.93
CA GLU A 160 17.06 18.42 25.62
C GLU A 160 17.90 17.42 24.81
N ALA A 161 17.32 16.66 23.90
CA ALA A 161 18.03 15.70 23.03
C ALA A 161 18.18 16.28 21.62
N GLU A 162 19.43 16.41 21.13
CA GLU A 162 19.71 16.68 19.72
C GLU A 162 19.23 15.49 18.85
N VAL A 163 18.01 15.57 18.37
CA VAL A 163 17.49 14.62 17.38
C VAL A 163 17.68 15.23 15.99
N PHE A 164 18.53 14.61 15.19
CA PHE A 164 18.66 14.93 13.77
C PHE A 164 17.38 14.48 13.06
N LEU A 165 16.44 15.42 12.86
CA LEU A 165 15.23 15.16 12.05
C LEU A 165 15.56 15.43 10.60
N PRO A 166 15.31 14.47 9.67
CA PRO A 166 15.45 14.73 8.25
C PRO A 166 14.48 15.84 7.84
N THR A 167 15.01 16.93 7.30
CA THR A 167 14.23 17.99 6.69
C THR A 167 13.74 17.52 5.32
N GLY A 168 12.54 16.93 5.24
CA GLY A 168 11.99 16.48 3.97
C GLY A 168 10.67 15.75 4.11
N ILE A 169 10.13 15.35 3.00
CA ILE A 169 8.80 14.72 2.79
C ILE A 169 8.59 13.45 3.64
N GLY A 170 9.65 12.84 4.18
CA GLY A 170 9.64 11.58 4.92
C GLY A 170 9.13 11.60 6.36
N SER A 171 8.70 12.73 6.90
CA SER A 171 8.24 12.84 8.30
C SER A 171 6.74 12.61 8.50
N ARG A 172 6.00 12.22 7.46
CA ARG A 172 4.54 12.01 7.52
C ARG A 172 4.17 10.70 6.82
N CYS A 173 3.11 10.04 7.32
CA CYS A 173 2.47 8.97 6.56
C CYS A 173 2.00 9.52 5.20
N LEU A 174 2.18 8.70 4.14
CA LEU A 174 1.89 9.10 2.77
C LEU A 174 0.38 9.19 2.54
N ARG A 175 -0.35 8.17 3.00
CA ARG A 175 -1.80 8.05 2.88
C ARG A 175 -2.35 6.98 3.83
N VAL A 176 -3.66 6.98 4.00
CA VAL A 176 -4.38 5.86 4.60
C VAL A 176 -4.87 4.93 3.50
N LEU A 177 -4.57 3.64 3.64
CA LEU A 177 -5.03 2.57 2.77
C LEU A 177 -6.24 1.90 3.45
N LEU A 178 -7.44 2.18 2.93
CA LEU A 178 -8.71 1.65 3.42
C LEU A 178 -8.98 0.33 2.70
N GLU A 179 -8.94 -0.78 3.45
CA GLU A 179 -8.96 -2.13 2.89
C GLU A 179 -9.88 -3.07 3.70
N PRO A 180 -11.20 -2.81 3.76
CA PRO A 180 -12.13 -3.66 4.49
C PRO A 180 -12.20 -5.06 3.85
N PHE A 181 -11.97 -6.11 4.65
CA PHE A 181 -11.86 -7.51 4.19
C PHE A 181 -13.14 -8.33 4.40
N GLU A 182 -14.25 -7.70 4.69
CA GLU A 182 -15.50 -8.41 4.98
C GLU A 182 -16.01 -9.22 3.78
N PRO A 183 -16.75 -10.32 4.06
CA PRO A 183 -17.21 -11.25 3.02
C PRO A 183 -18.35 -10.71 2.16
N SER A 184 -18.92 -9.56 2.47
CA SER A 184 -19.97 -8.93 1.67
C SER A 184 -19.69 -7.43 1.46
N THR A 185 -20.14 -6.90 0.35
CA THR A 185 -20.04 -5.48 0.05
C THR A 185 -20.70 -4.60 1.11
N GLU A 186 -21.87 -5.00 1.60
CA GLU A 186 -22.60 -4.26 2.63
C GLU A 186 -21.79 -4.18 3.93
N ALA A 187 -21.22 -5.31 4.38
CA ALA A 187 -20.37 -5.34 5.56
C ALA A 187 -19.08 -4.51 5.36
N ALA A 188 -18.44 -4.61 4.19
CA ALA A 188 -17.25 -3.84 3.86
C ALA A 188 -17.52 -2.33 3.87
N LEU A 189 -18.64 -1.88 3.29
CA LEU A 189 -19.04 -0.46 3.33
C LEU A 189 -19.33 0.00 4.76
N LYS A 190 -19.96 -0.83 5.58
CA LYS A 190 -20.19 -0.50 7.00
C LYS A 190 -18.89 -0.33 7.77
N THR A 191 -17.92 -1.23 7.58
CA THR A 191 -16.59 -1.12 8.19
C THR A 191 -15.85 0.13 7.67
N LEU A 192 -15.94 0.40 6.38
CA LEU A 192 -15.38 1.62 5.78
C LEU A 192 -15.93 2.87 6.48
N ASP A 193 -17.25 3.01 6.63
CA ASP A 193 -17.89 4.15 7.29
C ASP A 193 -17.45 4.28 8.76
N GLN A 194 -17.22 3.17 9.46
CA GLN A 194 -16.71 3.19 10.83
C GLN A 194 -15.26 3.68 10.89
N ILE A 195 -14.40 3.17 10.01
CA ILE A 195 -12.99 3.61 9.92
C ILE A 195 -12.93 5.12 9.62
N GLU A 196 -13.69 5.58 8.63
CA GLU A 196 -13.73 6.99 8.24
C GLU A 196 -14.22 7.89 9.38
N GLY A 197 -15.30 7.49 10.06
CA GLY A 197 -15.81 8.24 11.22
C GLY A 197 -14.78 8.39 12.33
N MET A 198 -13.95 7.37 12.56
CA MET A 198 -12.86 7.43 13.55
C MET A 198 -11.72 8.32 13.09
N LEU A 199 -11.31 8.26 11.83
CA LEU A 199 -10.27 9.12 11.26
C LEU A 199 -10.70 10.59 11.28
N ASP A 200 -11.94 10.87 10.90
CA ASP A 200 -12.51 12.23 10.90
C ASP A 200 -12.60 12.78 12.33
N ALA A 201 -13.09 11.99 13.30
CA ALA A 201 -13.16 12.38 14.70
C ALA A 201 -11.77 12.64 15.31
N ALA A 202 -10.74 11.97 14.84
CA ALA A 202 -9.36 12.16 15.25
C ALA A 202 -8.64 13.30 14.50
N GLY A 203 -9.29 13.94 13.51
CA GLY A 203 -8.69 14.99 12.70
C GLY A 203 -7.58 14.52 11.77
N VAL A 204 -7.62 13.26 11.32
CA VAL A 204 -6.63 12.69 10.40
C VAL A 204 -6.87 13.22 9.00
N ASP A 205 -6.04 14.17 8.58
CA ASP A 205 -6.06 14.81 7.25
C ASP A 205 -4.98 14.20 6.34
N LEU A 206 -5.09 12.91 6.06
CA LEU A 206 -4.24 12.19 5.12
C LEU A 206 -5.04 11.82 3.86
N PRO A 207 -4.41 11.81 2.68
CA PRO A 207 -5.02 11.24 1.48
C PRO A 207 -5.54 9.83 1.75
N ARG A 208 -6.71 9.50 1.20
CA ARG A 208 -7.34 8.19 1.36
C ARG A 208 -7.26 7.42 0.05
N MET A 209 -6.86 6.16 0.14
CA MET A 209 -6.90 5.20 -0.94
C MET A 209 -7.81 4.05 -0.53
N LEU A 210 -8.82 3.76 -1.33
CA LEU A 210 -9.78 2.70 -1.05
C LEU A 210 -9.67 1.60 -2.09
N HIS A 211 -9.58 0.37 -1.64
CA HIS A 211 -9.67 -0.82 -2.49
C HIS A 211 -10.36 -1.97 -1.76
N GLY A 212 -10.78 -2.96 -2.52
CA GLY A 212 -11.35 -4.20 -1.98
C GLY A 212 -10.58 -5.41 -2.47
N LEU A 213 -10.90 -6.58 -1.92
CA LEU A 213 -10.32 -7.85 -2.32
C LEU A 213 -11.35 -8.76 -2.97
N ASN A 214 -10.95 -9.46 -4.02
CA ASN A 214 -11.77 -10.44 -4.73
C ASN A 214 -13.15 -9.87 -5.13
N HIS A 215 -14.24 -10.34 -4.52
CA HIS A 215 -15.61 -9.96 -4.88
C HIS A 215 -15.97 -8.51 -4.56
N THR A 216 -15.28 -7.85 -3.64
CA THR A 216 -15.52 -6.43 -3.29
C THR A 216 -14.66 -5.46 -4.14
N ALA A 217 -13.62 -5.94 -4.83
CA ALA A 217 -12.62 -5.11 -5.48
C ALA A 217 -13.21 -4.07 -6.43
N TRP A 218 -14.05 -4.47 -7.37
CA TRP A 218 -14.66 -3.55 -8.33
C TRP A 218 -15.67 -2.61 -7.69
N THR A 219 -16.43 -3.08 -6.71
CA THR A 219 -17.43 -2.24 -6.02
C THR A 219 -16.76 -1.17 -5.17
N LEU A 220 -15.69 -1.53 -4.43
CA LEU A 220 -14.97 -0.56 -3.62
C LEU A 220 -14.13 0.39 -4.48
N LEU A 221 -13.68 -0.03 -5.66
CA LEU A 221 -13.07 0.87 -6.63
C LEU A 221 -14.08 1.93 -7.11
N ASP A 222 -15.32 1.55 -7.44
CA ASP A 222 -16.38 2.48 -7.80
C ASP A 222 -16.74 3.41 -6.62
N GLU A 223 -16.75 2.89 -5.41
CA GLU A 223 -16.97 3.67 -4.20
C GLU A 223 -15.84 4.68 -3.95
N ALA A 224 -14.56 4.29 -4.18
CA ALA A 224 -13.43 5.20 -4.14
C ALA A 224 -13.65 6.39 -5.09
N ALA A 225 -14.05 6.12 -6.34
CA ALA A 225 -14.37 7.17 -7.30
C ALA A 225 -15.53 8.06 -6.84
N THR A 226 -16.54 7.48 -6.15
CA THR A 226 -17.69 8.21 -5.62
C THR A 226 -17.30 9.15 -4.48
N ARG A 227 -16.43 8.70 -3.57
CA ARG A 227 -15.93 9.48 -2.44
C ARG A 227 -14.79 10.44 -2.82
N GLY A 228 -14.25 10.36 -4.03
CA GLY A 228 -13.13 11.18 -4.49
C GLY A 228 -11.79 10.74 -3.91
N TYR A 229 -11.66 9.46 -3.56
CA TYR A 229 -10.44 8.86 -3.05
C TYR A 229 -9.57 8.31 -4.18
N ASP A 230 -8.29 8.11 -3.90
CA ASP A 230 -7.41 7.29 -4.72
C ASP A 230 -7.84 5.82 -4.64
N THR A 231 -7.39 5.00 -5.59
CA THR A 231 -7.73 3.58 -5.60
C THR A 231 -6.56 2.70 -6.02
N ARG A 232 -6.70 1.41 -5.78
CA ARG A 232 -5.71 0.39 -6.10
C ARG A 232 -6.38 -0.79 -6.81
N VAL A 233 -5.69 -1.39 -7.76
CA VAL A 233 -6.14 -2.60 -8.45
C VAL A 233 -4.97 -3.40 -8.99
N GLY A 234 -5.09 -4.71 -8.98
CA GLY A 234 -4.11 -5.61 -9.56
C GLY A 234 -4.34 -7.06 -9.17
N PHE A 235 -3.43 -7.93 -9.59
CA PHE A 235 -3.52 -9.36 -9.25
C PHE A 235 -3.46 -9.64 -7.75
N GLU A 236 -2.93 -8.73 -6.96
CA GLU A 236 -3.06 -8.81 -5.51
C GLU A 236 -4.51 -8.76 -5.07
N ASP A 237 -5.28 -7.86 -5.64
CA ASP A 237 -6.64 -7.53 -5.19
C ASP A 237 -7.69 -8.43 -5.86
N ILE A 238 -7.56 -8.69 -7.17
CA ILE A 238 -8.55 -9.45 -7.94
C ILE A 238 -7.93 -10.12 -9.17
N LEU A 239 -8.45 -11.30 -9.52
CA LEU A 239 -8.01 -12.06 -10.71
C LEU A 239 -8.98 -11.97 -11.90
N THR A 240 -10.15 -11.35 -11.71
CA THR A 240 -11.21 -11.29 -12.75
C THR A 240 -11.58 -9.87 -13.11
N LEU A 241 -11.97 -9.67 -14.35
CA LEU A 241 -12.63 -8.47 -14.84
C LEU A 241 -14.08 -8.39 -14.31
N PRO A 242 -14.77 -7.22 -14.43
CA PRO A 242 -16.15 -7.06 -13.94
C PRO A 242 -17.15 -8.01 -14.60
N ASP A 243 -16.86 -8.56 -15.77
CA ASP A 243 -17.70 -9.55 -16.46
C ASP A 243 -17.48 -10.99 -15.93
N GLY A 244 -16.64 -11.16 -14.91
CA GLY A 244 -16.31 -12.43 -14.29
C GLY A 244 -15.25 -13.25 -15.01
N LYS A 245 -14.76 -12.80 -16.17
CA LYS A 245 -13.68 -13.49 -16.89
C LYS A 245 -12.34 -13.23 -16.21
N LEU A 246 -11.46 -14.25 -16.27
CA LEU A 246 -10.09 -14.14 -15.80
C LEU A 246 -9.39 -12.99 -16.53
N ALA A 247 -8.78 -12.08 -15.76
CA ALA A 247 -8.03 -10.96 -16.33
C ALA A 247 -6.72 -11.47 -16.94
N PRO A 248 -6.38 -11.15 -18.19
CA PRO A 248 -5.15 -11.68 -18.80
C PRO A 248 -3.87 -11.10 -18.17
N SER A 249 -3.93 -9.94 -17.55
CA SER A 249 -2.77 -9.25 -16.97
C SER A 249 -3.19 -8.14 -15.99
N ASN A 250 -2.23 -7.64 -15.19
CA ASN A 250 -2.41 -6.39 -14.41
C ASN A 250 -2.80 -5.21 -15.30
N THR A 251 -2.24 -5.13 -16.51
CA THR A 251 -2.57 -4.10 -17.51
C THR A 251 -4.05 -4.04 -17.82
N ALA A 252 -4.70 -5.21 -17.98
CA ALA A 252 -6.13 -5.27 -18.24
C ALA A 252 -6.97 -4.78 -17.05
N LEU A 253 -6.54 -5.11 -15.81
CA LEU A 253 -7.18 -4.63 -14.59
C LEU A 253 -7.04 -3.11 -14.45
N VAL A 254 -5.84 -2.57 -14.65
CA VAL A 254 -5.58 -1.13 -14.60
C VAL A 254 -6.37 -0.39 -15.68
N SER A 255 -6.36 -0.88 -16.94
CA SER A 255 -7.13 -0.26 -18.03
C SER A 255 -8.62 -0.20 -17.71
N GLU A 256 -9.17 -1.25 -17.12
CA GLU A 256 -10.57 -1.27 -16.69
C GLU A 256 -10.84 -0.29 -15.54
N ALA A 257 -9.93 -0.20 -14.57
CA ALA A 257 -10.02 0.79 -13.49
C ALA A 257 -10.02 2.23 -14.05
N VAL A 258 -9.08 2.56 -14.95
CA VAL A 258 -9.04 3.86 -15.63
C VAL A 258 -10.36 4.15 -16.36
N ARG A 259 -10.88 3.17 -17.12
CA ARG A 259 -12.14 3.32 -17.83
C ARG A 259 -13.33 3.61 -16.91
N ARG A 260 -13.38 2.99 -15.72
CA ARG A 260 -14.45 3.16 -14.72
C ARG A 260 -14.37 4.52 -14.04
N THR A 261 -13.18 4.93 -13.67
CA THR A 261 -12.93 6.18 -12.92
C THR A 261 -12.95 7.42 -13.80
N SER A 262 -12.73 7.28 -15.14
CA SER A 262 -12.77 8.39 -16.10
C SER A 262 -14.19 8.70 -16.63
N ARG A 263 -15.22 7.92 -16.28
CA ARG A 263 -16.58 8.20 -16.73
C ARG A 263 -17.13 9.45 -16.06
N PRO A 264 -17.71 10.39 -16.82
CA PRO A 264 -18.49 11.47 -16.22
C PRO A 264 -19.59 10.87 -15.34
N ARG A 265 -19.73 11.36 -14.12
CA ARG A 265 -20.86 10.98 -13.25
C ARG A 265 -22.14 11.31 -14.01
N ALA A 266 -23.04 10.33 -14.19
CA ALA A 266 -24.43 10.63 -14.55
C ALA A 266 -25.00 11.44 -13.36
N LEU A 267 -25.37 12.70 -13.67
CA LEU A 267 -26.02 13.62 -12.74
C LEU A 267 -27.39 13.05 -12.35
#